data_d606975deb43354b240306d37b93e78f
#
_entry.id   d606975deb43354b240306d37b93e78f
#
_cell.length_a   1.000
_cell.length_b   1.000
_cell.length_c   1.000
_cell.angle_alpha   90.00
_cell.angle_beta   90.00
_cell.angle_gamma   90.00
#
_symmetry.space_group_name_H-M   'P 1'
#
loop_
_entity.id
_entity.type
_entity.pdbx_description
1 polymer ?
#
loop_
_entity_poly.entity_id
_entity_poly.type
_entity_poly.pdbx_seq_one_letter_code
_entity_poly.pdbx_strand_id
1 'polypeptide(L)'
;MTINQYRALLAEISAYSDRDAYISDLALSELWGGSPEAPIPDARLAALGKLWDAAHRTVPEIAGDAGLSNRKLAERFCIPYRTVEDWAAARREPPLYVRLML
;
A
#
# COMPACT_ATOMS: atom_id res chain seq x y z
N MET A 1 -11.88 -5.74 -8.50
CA MET A 1 -12.04 -4.94 -7.25
C MET A 1 -12.64 -3.59 -7.60
N THR A 2 -13.69 -3.19 -6.89
CA THR A 2 -14.29 -1.85 -7.06
C THR A 2 -13.49 -0.81 -6.28
N ILE A 3 -13.69 0.49 -6.61
CA ILE A 3 -13.02 1.56 -5.88
C ILE A 3 -13.46 1.63 -4.42
N ASN A 4 -14.70 1.30 -4.13
CA ASN A 4 -15.21 1.26 -2.75
C ASN A 4 -14.56 0.13 -1.95
N GLN A 5 -14.39 -1.04 -2.55
CA GLN A 5 -13.67 -2.15 -1.94
C GLN A 5 -12.21 -1.77 -1.67
N TYR A 6 -11.55 -1.14 -2.64
CA TYR A 6 -10.17 -0.69 -2.52
C TYR A 6 -10.01 0.29 -1.34
N ARG A 7 -10.88 1.30 -1.24
CA ARG A 7 -10.85 2.27 -0.14
C ARG A 7 -11.07 1.62 1.22
N ALA A 8 -12.03 0.71 1.31
CA ALA A 8 -12.32 0.02 2.57
C ALA A 8 -11.15 -0.86 3.01
N LEU A 9 -10.53 -1.59 2.08
CA LEU A 9 -9.37 -2.44 2.37
C LEU A 9 -8.16 -1.61 2.80
N LEU A 10 -7.95 -0.44 2.19
CA LEU A 10 -6.87 0.47 2.59
C LEU A 10 -7.09 1.05 3.98
N ALA A 11 -8.33 1.39 4.33
CA ALA A 11 -8.66 1.94 5.64
C ALA A 11 -8.34 0.96 6.76
N GLU A 12 -8.42 -0.35 6.51
CA GLU A 12 -8.14 -1.38 7.49
C GLU A 12 -6.65 -1.66 7.71
N ILE A 13 -5.78 -1.23 6.80
CA ILE A 13 -4.33 -1.55 6.88
C ILE A 13 -3.71 -1.04 8.19
N SER A 14 -4.08 0.16 8.62
CA SER A 14 -3.52 0.75 9.85
C SER A 14 -3.94 0.02 11.14
N ALA A 15 -4.98 -0.79 11.08
CA ALA A 15 -5.44 -1.58 12.22
C ALA A 15 -4.61 -2.85 12.46
N TYR A 16 -3.76 -3.22 11.52
CA TYR A 16 -2.97 -4.45 11.58
C TYR A 16 -1.48 -4.13 11.62
N SER A 17 -0.75 -4.90 12.41
CA SER A 17 0.72 -4.84 12.47
C SER A 17 1.37 -6.03 11.78
N ASP A 18 0.59 -7.05 11.40
CA ASP A 18 1.07 -8.27 10.78
C ASP A 18 0.42 -8.49 9.41
N ARG A 19 1.24 -8.74 8.40
CA ARG A 19 0.81 -8.96 7.02
C ARG A 19 -0.14 -10.15 6.90
N ASP A 20 0.20 -11.27 7.52
CA ASP A 20 -0.60 -12.49 7.44
C ASP A 20 -1.96 -12.34 8.11
N ALA A 21 -2.00 -11.65 9.24
CA ALA A 21 -3.25 -11.33 9.93
C ALA A 21 -4.16 -10.46 9.06
N TYR A 22 -3.61 -9.43 8.43
CA TYR A 22 -4.36 -8.58 7.51
C TYR A 22 -4.94 -9.39 6.34
N ILE A 23 -4.13 -10.19 5.69
CA ILE A 23 -4.57 -10.99 4.55
C ILE A 23 -5.64 -11.98 4.96
N SER A 24 -5.43 -12.71 6.06
CA SER A 24 -6.37 -13.73 6.53
C SER A 24 -7.73 -13.14 6.90
N ASP A 25 -7.73 -12.05 7.66
CA ASP A 25 -8.97 -11.42 8.12
C ASP A 25 -9.72 -10.76 6.97
N LEU A 26 -9.03 -10.00 6.13
CA LEU A 26 -9.66 -9.26 5.05
C LEU A 26 -10.09 -10.16 3.89
N ALA A 27 -9.46 -11.31 3.70
CA ALA A 27 -9.88 -12.30 2.70
C ALA A 27 -11.26 -12.87 3.03
N LEU A 28 -11.63 -12.95 4.30
CA LEU A 28 -12.93 -13.43 4.78
C LEU A 28 -13.95 -12.31 4.94
N SER A 29 -13.58 -11.06 4.64
CA SER A 29 -14.44 -9.90 4.82
C SER A 29 -15.64 -9.91 3.87
N GLU A 30 -16.77 -9.41 4.37
CA GLU A 30 -17.98 -9.19 3.57
C GLU A 30 -17.78 -8.18 2.43
N LEU A 31 -16.72 -7.39 2.48
CA LEU A 31 -16.38 -6.41 1.45
C LEU A 31 -16.24 -7.02 0.06
N TRP A 32 -15.91 -8.31 -0.02
CA TRP A 32 -15.77 -9.03 -1.30
C TRP A 32 -17.09 -9.49 -1.89
N GLY A 33 -18.14 -9.56 -1.07
CA GLY A 33 -19.41 -10.15 -1.47
C GLY A 33 -19.31 -11.68 -1.63
N GLY A 34 -20.34 -12.27 -2.20
CA GLY A 34 -20.41 -13.71 -2.44
C GLY A 34 -20.84 -14.52 -1.23
N SER A 35 -20.79 -15.85 -1.36
CA SER A 35 -21.18 -16.78 -0.31
C SER A 35 -20.05 -16.95 0.71
N PRO A 36 -20.34 -16.95 2.02
CA PRO A 36 -19.34 -17.24 3.06
C PRO A 36 -18.71 -18.63 2.92
N GLU A 37 -19.41 -19.55 2.28
CA GLU A 37 -18.96 -20.94 2.07
C GLU A 37 -18.12 -21.12 0.82
N ALA A 38 -18.07 -20.11 -0.05
CA ALA A 38 -17.29 -20.20 -1.28
C ALA A 38 -15.78 -20.23 -0.98
N PRO A 39 -14.99 -21.01 -1.74
CA PRO A 39 -13.54 -20.99 -1.61
C PRO A 39 -12.98 -19.59 -1.88
N ILE A 40 -11.93 -19.23 -1.16
CA ILE A 40 -11.25 -17.93 -1.34
C ILE A 40 -10.36 -18.05 -2.58
N PRO A 41 -10.57 -17.21 -3.62
CA PRO A 41 -9.70 -17.22 -4.80
C PRO A 41 -8.27 -16.81 -4.46
N ASP A 42 -7.28 -17.46 -5.07
CA ASP A 42 -5.86 -17.08 -4.89
C ASP A 42 -5.60 -15.64 -5.31
N ALA A 43 -6.32 -15.16 -6.34
CA ALA A 43 -6.22 -13.78 -6.79
C ALA A 43 -6.59 -12.76 -5.69
N ARG A 44 -7.55 -13.11 -4.81
CA ARG A 44 -7.92 -12.26 -3.68
C ARG A 44 -6.79 -12.15 -2.66
N LEU A 45 -6.18 -13.27 -2.32
CA LEU A 45 -5.03 -13.30 -1.41
C LEU A 45 -3.86 -12.51 -1.98
N ALA A 46 -3.57 -12.68 -3.27
CA ALA A 46 -2.51 -11.95 -3.95
C ALA A 46 -2.78 -10.44 -3.97
N ALA A 47 -4.02 -10.02 -4.22
CA ALA A 47 -4.40 -8.61 -4.23
C ALA A 47 -4.21 -7.97 -2.86
N LEU A 48 -4.61 -8.65 -1.78
CA LEU A 48 -4.42 -8.17 -0.41
C LEU A 48 -2.93 -8.04 -0.05
N GLY A 49 -2.12 -9.02 -0.46
CA GLY A 49 -0.67 -8.96 -0.27
C GLY A 49 -0.05 -7.77 -0.98
N LYS A 50 -0.45 -7.49 -2.21
CA LYS A 50 0.03 -6.33 -2.97
C LYS A 50 -0.37 -5.01 -2.33
N LEU A 51 -1.59 -4.91 -1.81
CA LEU A 51 -2.05 -3.70 -1.10
C LEU A 51 -1.22 -3.45 0.16
N TRP A 52 -1.00 -4.50 0.94
CA TRP A 52 -0.17 -4.41 2.15
C TRP A 52 1.25 -3.96 1.83
N ASP A 53 1.87 -4.62 0.87
CA ASP A 53 3.25 -4.32 0.48
C ASP A 53 3.37 -2.89 -0.06
N ALA A 54 2.44 -2.44 -0.89
CA ALA A 54 2.44 -1.08 -1.42
C ALA A 54 2.28 -0.03 -0.33
N ALA A 55 1.43 -0.29 0.67
CA ALA A 55 1.20 0.61 1.80
C ALA A 55 2.41 0.72 2.74
N HIS A 56 3.29 -0.27 2.74
CA HIS A 56 4.46 -0.34 3.62
C HIS A 56 5.79 -0.11 2.90
N ARG A 57 5.76 0.26 1.62
CA ARG A 57 6.98 0.57 0.88
C ARG A 57 7.64 1.83 1.43
N THR A 58 8.97 1.81 1.52
CA THR A 58 9.75 3.00 1.85
C THR A 58 10.00 3.83 0.59
N VAL A 59 10.31 5.12 0.76
CA VAL A 59 10.64 5.99 -0.38
C VAL A 59 11.88 5.50 -1.14
N PRO A 60 12.97 5.06 -0.48
CA PRO A 60 14.10 4.46 -1.19
C PRO A 60 13.73 3.24 -2.03
N GLU A 61 12.84 2.36 -1.53
CA GLU A 61 12.36 1.21 -2.29
C GLU A 61 11.59 1.63 -3.54
N ILE A 62 10.70 2.62 -3.39
CA ILE A 62 9.92 3.17 -4.50
C ILE A 62 10.83 3.79 -5.56
N ALA A 63 11.80 4.59 -5.15
CA ALA A 63 12.76 5.21 -6.05
C ALA A 63 13.62 4.17 -6.76
N GLY A 64 14.07 3.13 -6.05
CA GLY A 64 14.83 2.03 -6.62
C GLY A 64 14.06 1.26 -7.67
N ASP A 65 12.81 0.91 -7.40
CA ASP A 65 11.92 0.20 -8.34
C ASP A 65 11.67 1.01 -9.61
N ALA A 66 11.55 2.34 -9.48
CA ALA A 66 11.34 3.24 -10.60
C ALA A 66 12.65 3.61 -11.33
N GLY A 67 13.81 3.27 -10.79
CA GLY A 67 15.11 3.65 -11.34
C GLY A 67 15.39 5.14 -11.20
N LEU A 68 14.83 5.81 -10.19
CA LEU A 68 14.96 7.24 -9.98
C LEU A 68 15.79 7.56 -8.73
N SER A 69 16.57 8.65 -8.79
CA SER A 69 17.15 9.24 -7.58
C SER A 69 16.07 9.96 -6.80
N ASN A 70 16.33 10.25 -5.51
CA ASN A 70 15.40 11.01 -4.69
C ASN A 70 15.09 12.39 -5.30
N ARG A 71 16.08 13.04 -5.89
CA ARG A 71 15.89 14.33 -6.55
C ARG A 71 14.97 14.21 -7.77
N LYS A 72 15.18 13.21 -8.62
CA LYS A 72 14.32 12.97 -9.79
C LYS A 72 12.92 12.56 -9.39
N LEU A 73 12.78 11.79 -8.33
CA LEU A 73 11.47 11.44 -7.77
C LEU A 73 10.71 12.69 -7.34
N ALA A 74 11.37 13.60 -6.64
CA ALA A 74 10.78 14.86 -6.22
C ALA A 74 10.34 15.72 -7.41
N GLU A 75 11.18 15.83 -8.42
CA GLU A 75 10.87 16.59 -9.65
C GLU A 75 9.68 15.99 -10.40
N ARG A 76 9.65 14.67 -10.55
CA ARG A 76 8.61 13.97 -11.31
C ARG A 76 7.23 14.09 -10.67
N PHE A 77 7.15 14.07 -9.36
CA PHE A 77 5.89 14.12 -8.62
C PHE A 77 5.61 15.50 -8.02
N CYS A 78 6.39 16.51 -8.37
CA CYS A 78 6.22 17.88 -7.87
C CYS A 78 6.22 17.97 -6.35
N ILE A 79 7.07 17.17 -5.71
CA ILE A 79 7.23 17.16 -4.25
C ILE A 79 8.51 17.94 -3.89
N PRO A 80 8.52 18.78 -2.85
CA PRO A 80 9.76 19.42 -2.42
C PRO A 80 10.85 18.40 -2.11
N TYR A 81 12.05 18.64 -2.64
CA TYR A 81 13.18 17.71 -2.46
C TYR A 81 13.48 17.43 -1.00
N ARG A 82 13.40 18.44 -0.16
CA ARG A 82 13.62 18.29 1.29
C ARG A 82 12.62 17.32 1.92
N THR A 83 11.37 17.32 1.46
CA THR A 83 10.35 16.39 1.93
C THR A 83 10.72 14.96 1.56
N VAL A 84 11.19 14.73 0.33
CA VAL A 84 11.65 13.41 -0.10
C VAL A 84 12.87 12.97 0.70
N GLU A 85 13.82 13.88 0.97
CA GLU A 85 14.98 13.58 1.82
C GLU A 85 14.56 13.17 3.24
N ASP A 86 13.59 13.87 3.83
CA ASP A 86 13.08 13.55 5.17
C ASP A 86 12.45 12.17 5.21
N TRP A 87 11.70 11.80 4.18
CA TRP A 87 11.12 10.47 4.05
C TRP A 87 12.19 9.39 3.86
N ALA A 88 13.19 9.65 3.01
CA ALA A 88 14.28 8.71 2.75
C ALA A 88 15.14 8.47 3.98
N ALA A 89 15.34 9.50 4.81
CA ALA A 89 16.10 9.43 6.06
C ALA A 89 15.25 8.99 7.26
N ALA A 90 13.98 8.63 7.04
CA ALA A 90 13.02 8.23 8.07
C ALA A 90 12.79 9.30 9.16
N ARG A 91 13.07 10.57 8.88
CA ARG A 91 12.74 11.66 9.80
C ARG A 91 11.24 11.95 9.84
N ARG A 92 10.55 11.64 8.75
CA ARG A 92 9.09 11.70 8.61
C ARG A 92 8.62 10.48 7.82
N GLU A 93 7.38 10.08 8.06
CA GLU A 93 6.74 9.05 7.25
C GLU A 93 5.88 9.70 6.17
N PRO A 94 5.95 9.23 4.91
CA PRO A 94 5.04 9.70 3.89
C PRO A 94 3.61 9.27 4.23
N PRO A 95 2.60 10.11 3.94
CA PRO A 95 1.22 9.70 4.06
C PRO A 95 0.93 8.46 3.21
N LEU A 96 -0.03 7.64 3.64
CA LEU A 96 -0.37 6.40 2.93
C LEU A 96 -0.70 6.65 1.45
N TYR A 97 -1.48 7.69 1.15
CA TYR A 97 -1.85 7.99 -0.23
C TYR A 97 -0.64 8.29 -1.12
N VAL A 98 0.43 8.87 -0.55
CA VAL A 98 1.67 9.16 -1.29
C VAL A 98 2.38 7.86 -1.66
N ARG A 99 2.49 6.91 -0.73
CA ARG A 99 3.08 5.60 -1.00
C ARG A 99 2.36 4.85 -2.11
N LEU A 100 1.06 5.01 -2.18
CA LEU A 100 0.25 4.35 -3.20
C LEU A 100 0.30 5.05 -4.55
N MET A 101 0.53 6.36 -4.57
CA MET A 101 0.70 7.15 -5.81
C MET A 101 2.05 6.92 -6.46
N LEU A 102 3.08 6.77 -5.67
CA LEU A 102 4.44 6.55 -6.17
C LEU A 102 4.63 5.09 -6.58
#